data_197a5a1b7ab5e09dca4b03191db83924
#
_entry.id   197a5a1b7ab5e09dca4b03191db83924
#
_cell.length_a   1.000
_cell.length_b   1.000
_cell.length_c   1.000
_cell.angle_alpha   90.00
_cell.angle_beta   90.00
_cell.angle_gamma   90.00
#
_symmetry.space_group_name_H-M   'P 1'
#
loop_
_entity.id
_entity.type
_entity.pdbx_description
1 polymer ?
#
loop_
_entity_poly.entity_id
_entity_poly.type
_entity_poly.pdbx_seq_one_letter_code
_entity_poly.pdbx_strand_id
1 'polypeptide(L)'
;MSEPPANPRIIALFDVDGTLTIPRGEVTPEMMAFMKELSKKITVGIVGGSDLPKQEEQLGKGIAKVFPFNFSQNGLVAYKNGELLEVQTISKFLGEDNVKRIANWVMKYLADVDIPVKVCFLKLQTYISCYIPLIKCVILAERNLFWI
;
A
#
# COMPACT_ATOMS: atom_id res chain seq x y z
N MET A 1 -19.15 10.75 -9.93
CA MET A 1 -19.03 10.55 -8.47
C MET A 1 -19.85 9.29 -8.16
N SER A 2 -19.26 8.26 -7.59
CA SER A 2 -20.00 7.07 -7.17
C SER A 2 -20.95 7.43 -6.03
N GLU A 3 -22.13 6.81 -5.98
CA GLU A 3 -23.04 6.96 -4.83
C GLU A 3 -22.34 6.55 -3.54
N PRO A 4 -22.64 7.20 -2.40
CA PRO A 4 -22.06 6.84 -1.13
C PRO A 4 -22.48 5.41 -0.74
N PRO A 5 -21.60 4.63 -0.09
CA PRO A 5 -21.93 3.26 0.30
C PRO A 5 -23.08 3.24 1.32
N ALA A 6 -23.84 2.16 1.33
CA ALA A 6 -24.97 1.98 2.25
C ALA A 6 -24.56 2.03 3.74
N ASN A 7 -23.33 1.58 4.04
CA ASN A 7 -22.75 1.69 5.39
C ASN A 7 -21.35 2.34 5.35
N PRO A 8 -21.25 3.68 5.39
CA PRO A 8 -19.99 4.40 5.33
C PRO A 8 -19.12 4.29 6.60
N ARG A 9 -19.64 3.69 7.68
CA ARG A 9 -18.90 3.52 8.94
C ARG A 9 -17.96 2.31 8.92
N ILE A 10 -18.14 1.41 7.94
CA ILE A 10 -17.29 0.24 7.76
C ILE A 10 -16.32 0.54 6.62
N ILE A 11 -15.05 0.33 6.86
CA ILE A 11 -14.02 0.39 5.83
C ILE A 11 -13.35 -0.98 5.72
N ALA A 12 -13.25 -1.49 4.49
CA ALA A 12 -12.46 -2.68 4.17
C ALA A 12 -11.25 -2.25 3.33
N LEU A 13 -10.06 -2.55 3.81
CA LEU A 13 -8.81 -2.31 3.10
C LEU A 13 -8.28 -3.64 2.56
N PHE A 14 -8.00 -3.68 1.27
CA PHE A 14 -7.51 -4.86 0.57
C PHE A 14 -6.08 -4.66 0.10
N ASP A 15 -5.21 -5.62 0.42
CA ASP A 15 -3.90 -5.72 -0.19
C ASP A 15 -4.02 -6.18 -1.65
N VAL A 16 -2.98 -5.94 -2.44
CA VAL A 16 -2.99 -6.24 -3.88
C VAL A 16 -2.44 -7.64 -4.13
N ASP A 17 -1.16 -7.85 -3.87
CA ASP A 17 -0.45 -9.08 -4.21
C ASP A 17 -0.85 -10.25 -3.29
N GLY A 18 -1.40 -11.31 -3.86
CA GLY A 18 -1.86 -12.49 -3.10
C GLY A 18 -3.23 -12.31 -2.44
N THR A 19 -3.89 -11.16 -2.61
CA THR A 19 -5.25 -10.87 -2.11
C THR A 19 -6.20 -10.57 -3.25
N LEU A 20 -6.02 -9.45 -3.96
CA LEU A 20 -6.83 -9.09 -5.12
C LEU A 20 -6.31 -9.70 -6.42
N THR A 21 -5.03 -9.97 -6.48
CA THR A 21 -4.34 -10.55 -7.63
C THR A 21 -3.44 -11.69 -7.18
N ILE A 22 -3.08 -12.57 -8.10
CA ILE A 22 -1.88 -13.39 -7.91
C ILE A 22 -0.66 -12.46 -7.85
N PRO A 23 0.41 -12.82 -7.12
CA PRO A 23 1.58 -11.95 -6.98
C PRO A 23 2.10 -11.47 -8.33
N ARG A 24 2.20 -10.16 -8.50
CA ARG A 24 2.60 -9.45 -9.73
C ARG A 24 1.68 -9.66 -10.94
N GLY A 25 0.52 -10.28 -10.73
CA GLY A 25 -0.49 -10.50 -11.77
C GLY A 25 -1.52 -9.38 -11.85
N GLU A 26 -2.39 -9.45 -12.85
CA GLU A 26 -3.52 -8.55 -13.02
C GLU A 26 -4.75 -9.08 -12.28
N VAL A 27 -5.62 -8.16 -11.86
CA VAL A 27 -6.90 -8.50 -11.24
C VAL A 27 -7.83 -9.13 -12.26
N THR A 28 -8.55 -10.17 -11.86
CA THR A 28 -9.55 -10.77 -12.74
C THR A 28 -10.81 -9.90 -12.85
N PRO A 29 -11.53 -9.97 -13.99
CA PRO A 29 -12.79 -9.23 -14.15
C PRO A 29 -13.81 -9.55 -13.06
N GLU A 30 -13.87 -10.80 -12.60
CA GLU A 30 -14.78 -11.26 -11.54
C GLU A 30 -14.44 -10.61 -10.21
N MET A 31 -13.16 -10.57 -9.84
CA MET A 31 -12.70 -9.91 -8.60
C MET A 31 -12.99 -8.43 -8.65
N MET A 32 -12.74 -7.76 -9.78
CA MET A 32 -13.04 -6.34 -9.94
C MET A 32 -14.55 -6.07 -9.85
N ALA A 33 -15.38 -6.94 -10.43
CA ALA A 33 -16.84 -6.84 -10.31
C ALA A 33 -17.29 -7.00 -8.86
N PHE A 34 -16.76 -7.99 -8.14
CA PHE A 34 -17.01 -8.19 -6.70
C PHE A 34 -16.64 -6.95 -5.88
N MET A 35 -15.47 -6.38 -6.11
CA MET A 35 -15.00 -5.18 -5.40
C MET A 35 -15.91 -3.97 -5.63
N LYS A 36 -16.39 -3.79 -6.86
CA LYS A 36 -17.35 -2.72 -7.21
C LYS A 36 -18.72 -2.93 -6.52
N GLU A 37 -19.21 -4.17 -6.48
CA GLU A 37 -20.46 -4.46 -5.75
C GLU A 37 -20.29 -4.27 -4.22
N LEU A 38 -19.16 -4.67 -3.66
CA LEU A 38 -18.85 -4.46 -2.26
C LEU A 38 -18.78 -2.97 -1.92
N SER A 39 -18.20 -2.15 -2.81
CA SER A 39 -18.07 -0.71 -2.62
C SER A 39 -19.42 0.04 -2.54
N LYS A 40 -20.51 -0.54 -3.05
CA LYS A 40 -21.87 -0.02 -2.86
C LYS A 40 -22.40 -0.24 -1.43
N LYS A 41 -21.88 -1.25 -0.73
CA LYS A 41 -22.33 -1.63 0.62
C LYS A 41 -21.50 -0.98 1.72
N ILE A 42 -20.19 -0.96 1.56
CA ILE A 42 -19.23 -0.45 2.55
C ILE A 42 -18.16 0.39 1.84
N THR A 43 -17.41 1.18 2.62
CA THR A 43 -16.26 1.87 2.08
C THR A 43 -15.14 0.89 1.78
N VAL A 44 -14.66 0.89 0.54
CA VAL A 44 -13.55 0.03 0.10
C VAL A 44 -12.31 0.88 -0.14
N GLY A 45 -11.16 0.38 0.30
CA GLY A 45 -9.87 0.97 -0.01
C GLY A 45 -8.86 -0.10 -0.41
N ILE A 46 -7.82 0.35 -1.10
CA ILE A 46 -6.72 -0.48 -1.56
C ILE A 46 -5.45 -0.04 -0.84
N VAL A 47 -4.65 -0.99 -0.42
CA VAL A 47 -3.33 -0.76 0.16
C VAL A 47 -2.33 -1.69 -0.51
N GLY A 48 -1.15 -1.20 -0.85
CA GLY A 48 -0.12 -2.04 -1.45
C GLY A 48 1.28 -1.46 -1.29
N GLY A 49 2.28 -2.33 -1.34
CA GLY A 49 3.69 -1.93 -1.23
C GLY A 49 4.23 -1.19 -2.45
N SER A 50 3.60 -1.39 -3.61
CA SER A 50 4.01 -0.78 -4.87
C SER A 50 3.56 0.69 -4.97
N ASP A 51 4.19 1.43 -5.89
CA ASP A 51 3.74 2.77 -6.26
C ASP A 51 2.43 2.73 -7.07
N LEU A 52 1.78 3.88 -7.23
CA LEU A 52 0.51 3.96 -7.93
C LEU A 52 0.57 3.46 -9.38
N PRO A 53 1.60 3.77 -10.20
CA PRO A 53 1.71 3.23 -11.56
C PRO A 53 1.71 1.70 -11.59
N LYS A 54 2.35 1.03 -10.63
CA LYS A 54 2.36 -0.42 -10.54
C LYS A 54 1.01 -0.98 -10.08
N GLN A 55 0.33 -0.31 -9.16
CA GLN A 55 -1.04 -0.67 -8.79
C GLN A 55 -2.01 -0.51 -9.97
N GLU A 56 -1.83 0.53 -10.79
CA GLU A 56 -2.64 0.72 -12.01
C GLU A 56 -2.38 -0.34 -13.08
N GLU A 57 -1.15 -0.85 -13.17
CA GLU A 57 -0.83 -1.98 -14.06
C GLU A 57 -1.60 -3.25 -13.62
N GLN A 58 -1.67 -3.52 -12.33
CA GLN A 58 -2.30 -4.71 -11.78
C GLN A 58 -3.83 -4.62 -11.67
N LEU A 59 -4.36 -3.47 -11.32
CA LEU A 59 -5.78 -3.28 -10.99
C LEU A 59 -6.55 -2.47 -12.04
N GLY A 60 -5.85 -1.93 -13.02
CA GLY A 60 -6.42 -1.08 -14.08
C GLY A 60 -6.15 0.41 -13.88
N LYS A 61 -6.00 1.11 -15.00
CA LYS A 61 -5.72 2.56 -15.01
C LYS A 61 -6.81 3.34 -14.28
N GLY A 62 -6.38 4.31 -13.48
CA GLY A 62 -7.27 5.18 -12.72
C GLY A 62 -7.87 4.54 -11.48
N ILE A 63 -7.29 3.44 -10.98
CA ILE A 63 -7.80 2.69 -9.81
C ILE A 63 -8.01 3.60 -8.58
N ALA A 64 -7.18 4.63 -8.39
CA ALA A 64 -7.32 5.59 -7.31
C ALA A 64 -8.62 6.42 -7.37
N LYS A 65 -9.31 6.44 -8.55
CA LYS A 65 -10.61 7.08 -8.73
C LYS A 65 -11.78 6.10 -8.63
N VAL A 66 -11.51 4.79 -8.73
CA VAL A 66 -12.53 3.75 -8.68
C VAL A 66 -13.00 3.52 -7.25
N PHE A 67 -12.06 3.50 -6.30
CA PHE A 67 -12.36 3.32 -4.88
C PHE A 67 -12.02 4.58 -4.08
N PRO A 68 -12.77 4.86 -3.00
CA PRO A 68 -12.60 6.08 -2.21
C PRO A 68 -11.21 6.27 -1.63
N PHE A 69 -10.52 5.19 -1.27
CA PHE A 69 -9.18 5.25 -0.69
C PHE A 69 -8.21 4.36 -1.46
N ASN A 70 -7.03 4.89 -1.73
CA ASN A 70 -5.92 4.15 -2.28
C ASN A 70 -4.63 4.57 -1.57
N PHE A 71 -3.95 3.57 -1.03
CA PHE A 71 -2.70 3.74 -0.30
C PHE A 71 -1.60 3.00 -1.04
N SER A 72 -0.69 3.74 -1.65
CA SER A 72 0.50 3.20 -2.31
C SER A 72 1.74 3.34 -1.42
N GLN A 73 2.80 2.58 -1.75
CA GLN A 73 4.04 2.56 -0.98
C GLN A 73 3.79 2.28 0.52
N ASN A 74 2.92 1.30 0.81
CA ASN A 74 2.50 0.94 2.18
C ASN A 74 1.90 2.12 2.97
N GLY A 75 1.16 3.00 2.30
CA GLY A 75 0.49 4.13 2.92
C GLY A 75 1.33 5.40 3.02
N LEU A 76 2.56 5.43 2.48
CA LEU A 76 3.35 6.65 2.41
C LEU A 76 2.73 7.67 1.45
N VAL A 77 2.02 7.20 0.44
CA VAL A 77 1.28 8.05 -0.50
C VAL A 77 -0.19 7.66 -0.44
N ALA A 78 -1.01 8.59 -0.01
CA ALA A 78 -2.45 8.39 0.18
C ALA A 78 -3.27 9.19 -0.82
N TYR A 79 -4.24 8.54 -1.44
CA TYR A 79 -5.22 9.15 -2.32
C TYR A 79 -6.62 8.97 -1.75
N LYS A 80 -7.45 10.01 -1.89
CA LYS A 80 -8.88 9.96 -1.59
C LYS A 80 -9.66 10.43 -2.81
N ASN A 81 -10.53 9.57 -3.33
CA ASN A 81 -11.32 9.83 -4.53
C ASN A 81 -10.47 10.25 -5.76
N GLY A 82 -9.25 9.73 -5.86
CA GLY A 82 -8.29 10.04 -6.92
C GLY A 82 -7.48 11.32 -6.71
N GLU A 83 -7.72 12.06 -5.64
CA GLU A 83 -6.93 13.24 -5.26
C GLU A 83 -5.85 12.86 -4.27
N LEU A 84 -4.66 13.42 -4.44
CA LEU A 84 -3.55 13.21 -3.52
C LEU A 84 -3.88 13.85 -2.16
N LEU A 85 -3.99 13.01 -1.13
CA LEU A 85 -4.31 13.45 0.22
C LEU A 85 -3.04 13.80 1.00
N GLU A 86 -2.07 12.89 0.99
CA GLU A 86 -0.84 13.04 1.75
C GLU A 86 0.32 12.27 1.10
N VAL A 87 1.51 12.85 1.20
CA VAL A 87 2.79 12.18 0.89
C VAL A 87 3.68 12.26 2.12
N GLN A 88 4.05 11.09 2.62
CA GLN A 88 5.03 10.97 3.70
C GLN A 88 6.32 10.35 3.17
N THR A 89 7.45 10.76 3.72
CA THR A 89 8.73 10.15 3.44
C THR A 89 9.31 9.56 4.72
N ILE A 90 10.06 8.48 4.57
CA ILE A 90 10.70 7.84 5.72
C ILE A 90 11.70 8.76 6.40
N SER A 91 12.41 9.59 5.63
CA SER A 91 13.36 10.58 6.16
C SER A 91 12.66 11.62 7.03
N LYS A 92 11.48 12.07 6.61
CA LYS A 92 10.67 13.02 7.41
C LYS A 92 10.18 12.39 8.72
N PHE A 93 9.89 11.09 8.70
CA PHE A 93 9.39 10.38 9.87
C PHE A 93 10.49 9.97 10.85
N LEU A 94 11.59 9.41 10.36
CA LEU A 94 12.69 8.87 11.20
C LEU A 94 13.83 9.88 11.42
N GLY A 95 13.94 10.91 10.59
CA GLY A 95 15.11 11.79 10.50
C GLY A 95 16.23 11.17 9.65
N GLU A 96 17.00 12.03 9.00
CA GLU A 96 18.08 11.65 8.07
C GLU A 96 19.14 10.74 8.73
N ASP A 97 19.52 11.03 9.97
CA ASP A 97 20.56 10.27 10.68
C ASP A 97 20.12 8.83 10.98
N ASN A 98 18.87 8.64 11.37
CA ASN A 98 18.34 7.29 11.60
C ASN A 98 18.23 6.50 10.30
N VAL A 99 17.81 7.15 9.21
CA VAL A 99 17.76 6.51 7.88
C VAL A 99 19.16 6.08 7.45
N LYS A 100 20.20 6.93 7.62
CA LYS A 100 21.61 6.57 7.34
C LYS A 100 22.09 5.40 8.21
N ARG A 101 21.76 5.41 9.50
CA ARG A 101 22.15 4.31 10.43
C ARG A 101 21.53 2.99 10.00
N ILE A 102 20.24 2.98 9.67
CA ILE A 102 19.52 1.79 9.17
C ILE A 102 20.15 1.32 7.85
N ALA A 103 20.37 2.23 6.91
CA ALA A 103 20.97 1.90 5.62
C ALA A 103 22.36 1.25 5.78
N ASN A 104 23.22 1.87 6.59
CA ASN A 104 24.54 1.33 6.87
C ASN A 104 24.50 -0.04 7.56
N TRP A 105 23.58 -0.23 8.49
CA TRP A 105 23.38 -1.52 9.15
C TRP A 105 22.95 -2.60 8.16
N VAL A 106 21.95 -2.32 7.32
CA VAL A 106 21.47 -3.25 6.28
C VAL A 106 22.59 -3.61 5.31
N MET A 107 23.38 -2.63 4.87
CA MET A 107 24.50 -2.87 3.95
C MET A 107 25.58 -3.79 4.57
N LYS A 108 25.93 -3.56 5.83
CA LYS A 108 26.86 -4.42 6.57
C LYS A 108 26.30 -5.84 6.70
N TYR A 109 25.05 -5.96 7.13
CA TYR A 109 24.39 -7.27 7.25
C TYR A 109 24.39 -8.03 5.92
N LEU A 110 24.02 -7.37 4.82
CA LEU A 110 24.01 -7.99 3.49
C LEU A 110 25.42 -8.37 3.00
N ALA A 111 26.46 -7.64 3.44
CA ALA A 111 27.83 -7.99 3.12
C ALA A 111 28.25 -9.30 3.80
N ASP A 112 27.79 -9.52 5.01
CA ASP A 112 28.16 -10.69 5.84
C ASP A 112 27.32 -11.95 5.50
N VAL A 113 26.13 -11.80 4.90
CA VAL A 113 25.28 -12.95 4.52
C VAL A 113 25.86 -13.67 3.32
N ASP A 114 26.07 -14.99 3.45
CA ASP A 114 26.52 -15.84 2.35
C ASP A 114 25.34 -16.21 1.45
N ILE A 115 25.20 -15.48 0.33
CA ILE A 115 24.18 -15.71 -0.68
C ILE A 115 24.82 -15.72 -2.08
N PRO A 116 24.36 -16.60 -3.00
CA PRO A 116 24.99 -16.80 -4.32
C PRO A 116 24.99 -15.54 -5.19
N VAL A 117 23.95 -14.69 -5.05
CA VAL A 117 23.84 -13.45 -5.82
C VAL A 117 23.37 -12.34 -4.90
N LYS A 118 24.19 -11.30 -4.73
CA LYS A 118 23.84 -10.08 -4.02
C LYS A 118 23.32 -9.06 -5.00
N VAL A 119 22.00 -9.06 -5.25
CA VAL A 119 21.35 -8.04 -6.07
C VAL A 119 21.02 -6.85 -5.20
N CYS A 120 21.86 -5.83 -5.26
CA CYS A 120 21.65 -4.58 -4.57
C CYS A 120 20.73 -3.67 -5.40
N PHE A 121 19.42 -3.88 -5.35
CA PHE A 121 18.47 -2.89 -5.82
C PHE A 121 18.26 -1.85 -4.71
N LEU A 122 19.14 -0.87 -4.65
CA LEU A 122 19.02 0.30 -3.77
C LEU A 122 17.95 1.28 -4.30
N LYS A 123 16.71 0.84 -4.39
CA LYS A 123 15.58 1.73 -4.13
C LYS A 123 15.35 1.73 -2.62
N LEU A 124 16.25 2.39 -1.90
CA LEU A 124 16.20 2.49 -0.43
C LEU A 124 14.83 2.96 0.07
N GLN A 125 14.14 3.76 -0.69
CA GLN A 125 12.80 4.26 -0.40
C GLN A 125 11.73 3.14 -0.40
N THR A 126 11.84 2.17 -1.30
CA THR A 126 10.82 1.11 -1.44
C THR A 126 11.04 -0.03 -0.43
N TYR A 127 12.29 -0.40 -0.14
CA TYR A 127 12.59 -1.52 0.78
C TYR A 127 12.36 -1.18 2.25
N ILE A 128 12.70 0.02 2.69
CA ILE A 128 12.40 0.47 4.05
C ILE A 128 10.89 0.64 4.23
N SER A 129 10.15 1.02 3.20
CA SER A 129 8.69 1.04 3.19
C SER A 129 8.06 -0.34 3.42
N CYS A 130 8.66 -1.42 2.94
CA CYS A 130 8.11 -2.77 3.09
C CYS A 130 8.19 -3.32 4.54
N TYR A 131 9.11 -2.85 5.36
CA TYR A 131 9.33 -3.40 6.71
C TYR A 131 8.74 -2.56 7.86
N ILE A 132 8.32 -1.32 7.62
CA ILE A 132 7.80 -0.42 8.67
C ILE A 132 6.25 -0.25 8.70
N PRO A 133 5.44 -0.81 7.79
CA PRO A 133 4.00 -0.49 7.74
C PRO A 133 3.16 -1.06 8.87
N LEU A 134 3.65 -2.04 9.62
CA LEU A 134 2.88 -2.66 10.71
C LEU A 134 2.54 -1.70 11.86
N ILE A 135 3.19 -0.55 11.94
CA ILE A 135 3.02 0.37 13.08
C ILE A 135 2.03 1.50 12.79
N LYS A 136 1.80 1.89 11.53
CA LYS A 136 0.94 3.04 11.21
C LYS A 136 -0.47 2.72 10.71
N CYS A 137 -0.75 1.51 10.25
CA CYS A 137 -2.13 1.10 9.97
C CYS A 137 -3.02 1.08 11.23
N VAL A 138 -2.40 1.03 12.41
CA VAL A 138 -3.11 0.98 13.70
C VAL A 138 -3.61 2.35 14.18
N ILE A 139 -3.05 3.45 13.71
CA ILE A 139 -3.31 4.79 14.28
C ILE A 139 -4.53 5.49 13.66
N LEU A 140 -5.02 5.07 12.50
CA LEU A 140 -6.24 5.65 11.90
C LEU A 140 -7.53 4.88 12.25
N ALA A 141 -7.44 3.91 13.13
CA ALA A 141 -8.51 2.99 13.47
C ALA A 141 -9.08 3.19 14.88
N GLU A 142 -9.30 4.42 15.30
CA GLU A 142 -10.16 4.64 16.48
C GLU A 142 -11.64 4.53 16.12
N ARG A 143 -12.11 3.53 15.44
CA ARG A 143 -13.51 3.06 15.46
C ARG A 143 -13.67 1.81 14.58
N ASN A 144 -13.51 0.64 15.17
CA ASN A 144 -13.99 -0.67 14.66
C ASN A 144 -13.41 -1.12 13.29
N LEU A 145 -12.15 -1.50 13.25
CA LEU A 145 -11.56 -2.24 12.14
C LEU A 145 -11.51 -3.73 12.48
N PHE A 146 -12.20 -4.53 11.67
CA PHE A 146 -11.99 -5.97 11.59
C PHE A 146 -11.03 -6.26 10.44
N TRP A 147 -9.98 -7.05 10.71
CA TRP A 147 -9.10 -7.62 9.71
C TRP A 147 -9.69 -8.95 9.22
N ILE A 148 -9.74 -9.15 7.93
CA ILE A 148 -9.93 -10.45 7.27
C ILE A 148 -8.66 -10.78 6.51
#